data_bf8f84ebb5733158587682a07e35d2a3
#
_entry.id   bf8f84ebb5733158587682a07e35d2a3
#
_cell.length_a   1.000
_cell.length_b   1.000
_cell.length_c   1.000
_cell.angle_alpha   90.00
_cell.angle_beta   90.00
_cell.angle_gamma   90.00
#
_symmetry.space_group_name_H-M   'P 1'
#
loop_
_entity.id
_entity.type
_entity.pdbx_description
1 polymer ?
#
loop_
_entity_poly.entity_id
_entity_poly.type
_entity_poly.pdbx_seq_one_letter_code
_entity_poly.pdbx_strand_id
1 'polypeptide(L)'
;MSDTQDLLTVGLVSVSDRASSGVYQDQGIPALKDWLSAALKNPVLFETRLIPDEQPQIEATLIELCDSAGCDLVLTTGGTGPAPRDVTPDATVAVADRVMPGFGEQMRQISLRFVPTAILSRQTGVIRGKTLILNLPGQPKSIKETLEGVKDADGNPLVHGIFAAVPYCIDLIGGPYIETDDSVVKAFRPKSAIRPAKA
;
A
#
# COMPACT_ATOMS: atom_id res chain seq x y z
N MET A 1 18.12 15.45 23.05
CA MET A 1 18.02 14.05 22.59
C MET A 1 17.08 14.05 21.40
N SER A 2 17.59 13.73 20.20
CA SER A 2 16.82 13.79 18.97
C SER A 2 15.62 12.86 19.11
N ASP A 3 14.45 13.40 18.79
CA ASP A 3 13.21 12.64 18.61
C ASP A 3 13.41 11.71 17.40
N THR A 4 14.04 10.55 17.63
CA THR A 4 14.26 9.56 16.58
C THR A 4 12.94 8.82 16.40
N GLN A 5 12.14 9.32 15.45
CA GLN A 5 11.03 8.55 14.90
C GLN A 5 11.58 7.24 14.32
N ASP A 6 10.80 6.16 14.46
CA ASP A 6 11.20 4.86 13.94
C ASP A 6 11.37 4.94 12.41
N LEU A 7 12.49 4.44 11.88
CA LEU A 7 12.71 4.34 10.42
C LEU A 7 11.70 3.33 9.85
N LEU A 8 11.05 3.71 8.75
CA LEU A 8 10.13 2.86 8.00
C LEU A 8 10.78 2.46 6.68
N THR A 9 10.81 1.17 6.38
CA THR A 9 11.28 0.66 5.08
C THR A 9 10.07 0.25 4.23
N VAL A 10 9.92 0.88 3.07
CA VAL A 10 8.76 0.69 2.18
C VAL A 10 9.20 0.19 0.81
N GLY A 11 8.71 -0.98 0.43
CA GLY A 11 8.81 -1.53 -0.91
C GLY A 11 7.74 -0.96 -1.83
N LEU A 12 8.14 -0.46 -2.99
CA LEU A 12 7.24 0.03 -4.04
C LEU A 12 7.47 -0.77 -5.32
N VAL A 13 6.45 -1.48 -5.77
CA VAL A 13 6.55 -2.35 -6.95
C VAL A 13 5.57 -1.90 -8.01
N SER A 14 6.05 -1.46 -9.16
CA SER A 14 5.20 -1.26 -10.34
C SER A 14 5.26 -2.52 -11.19
N VAL A 15 4.09 -3.12 -11.42
CA VAL A 15 3.92 -4.32 -12.24
C VAL A 15 3.28 -3.91 -13.55
N SER A 16 4.06 -3.94 -14.63
CA SER A 16 3.60 -3.52 -15.95
C SER A 16 4.56 -4.00 -17.06
N ASP A 17 4.07 -4.82 -17.98
CA ASP A 17 4.81 -5.23 -19.19
C ASP A 17 5.26 -4.02 -20.02
N ARG A 18 4.39 -3.02 -20.14
CA ARG A 18 4.65 -1.84 -20.97
C ARG A 18 5.65 -0.87 -20.36
N ALA A 19 5.57 -0.65 -19.04
CA ALA A 19 6.50 0.23 -18.36
C ALA A 19 7.88 -0.43 -18.21
N SER A 20 7.93 -1.72 -17.85
CA SER A 20 9.17 -2.46 -17.68
C SER A 20 9.94 -2.64 -19.00
N SER A 21 9.24 -2.70 -20.13
CA SER A 21 9.84 -2.73 -21.47
C SER A 21 10.15 -1.34 -22.07
N GLY A 22 9.88 -0.27 -21.33
CA GLY A 22 10.17 1.11 -21.76
C GLY A 22 9.17 1.71 -22.78
N VAL A 23 8.00 1.10 -22.96
CA VAL A 23 6.96 1.63 -23.86
C VAL A 23 6.38 2.96 -23.35
N TYR A 24 6.30 3.11 -22.01
CA TYR A 24 6.00 4.38 -21.36
C TYR A 24 6.73 4.50 -20.02
N GLN A 25 6.82 5.72 -19.51
CA GLN A 25 7.44 5.98 -18.22
C GLN A 25 6.48 5.59 -17.09
N ASP A 26 6.97 4.81 -16.11
CA ASP A 26 6.19 4.48 -14.92
C ASP A 26 5.80 5.74 -14.15
N GLN A 27 4.53 5.83 -13.78
CA GLN A 27 3.97 6.91 -12.98
C GLN A 27 3.51 6.44 -11.59
N GLY A 28 3.44 5.13 -11.38
CA GLY A 28 2.95 4.55 -10.14
C GLY A 28 3.92 4.74 -8.98
N ILE A 29 5.19 4.38 -9.17
CA ILE A 29 6.22 4.56 -8.14
C ILE A 29 6.41 6.03 -7.75
N PRO A 30 6.56 6.99 -8.70
CA PRO A 30 6.63 8.40 -8.35
C PRO A 30 5.42 8.88 -7.54
N ALA A 31 4.20 8.56 -7.97
CA ALA A 31 2.98 8.95 -7.27
C ALA A 31 2.91 8.40 -5.83
N LEU A 32 3.35 7.15 -5.63
CA LEU A 32 3.43 6.54 -4.30
C LEU A 32 4.47 7.22 -3.42
N LYS A 33 5.66 7.50 -3.95
CA LYS A 33 6.72 8.21 -3.21
C LYS A 33 6.27 9.59 -2.76
N ASP A 34 5.69 10.36 -3.67
CA ASP A 34 5.22 11.72 -3.38
C ASP A 34 4.15 11.70 -2.30
N TRP A 35 3.17 10.79 -2.45
CA TRP A 35 2.08 10.67 -1.48
C TRP A 35 2.58 10.23 -0.10
N LEU A 36 3.43 9.19 -0.03
CA LEU A 36 3.97 8.68 1.23
C LEU A 36 4.87 9.72 1.92
N SER A 37 5.67 10.46 1.16
CA SER A 37 6.51 11.52 1.69
C SER A 37 5.69 12.67 2.30
N ALA A 38 4.49 12.93 1.78
CA ALA A 38 3.58 13.92 2.36
C ALA A 38 2.77 13.37 3.55
N ALA A 39 2.43 12.09 3.52
CA ALA A 39 1.54 11.46 4.51
C ALA A 39 2.27 10.99 5.78
N LEU A 40 3.57 10.70 5.70
CA LEU A 40 4.35 10.11 6.78
C LEU A 40 5.25 11.14 7.46
N LYS A 41 5.28 11.12 8.80
CA LYS A 41 6.24 11.90 9.60
C LYS A 41 7.53 11.11 9.87
N ASN A 42 7.48 9.79 9.76
CA ASN A 42 8.65 8.93 9.90
C ASN A 42 9.69 9.18 8.80
N PRO A 43 10.99 9.03 9.07
CA PRO A 43 11.97 8.84 8.01
C PRO A 43 11.65 7.56 7.23
N VAL A 44 11.70 7.62 5.90
CA VAL A 44 11.33 6.50 5.02
C VAL A 44 12.49 6.12 4.11
N LEU A 45 12.83 4.83 4.10
CA LEU A 45 13.70 4.22 3.10
C LEU A 45 12.81 3.55 2.04
N PHE A 46 12.97 3.93 0.78
CA PHE A 46 12.22 3.34 -0.33
C PHE A 46 13.04 2.32 -1.10
N GLU A 47 12.52 1.09 -1.18
CA GLU A 47 13.00 0.03 -2.06
C GLU A 47 12.07 -0.07 -3.28
N THR A 48 12.55 0.20 -4.49
CA THR A 48 11.70 0.27 -5.69
C THR A 48 12.03 -0.80 -6.70
N ARG A 49 10.98 -1.38 -7.30
CA ARG A 49 11.10 -2.38 -8.38
C ARG A 49 10.09 -2.07 -9.49
N LEU A 50 10.54 -2.12 -10.72
CA LEU A 50 9.69 -2.04 -11.92
C LEU A 50 9.84 -3.36 -12.67
N ILE A 51 8.78 -4.14 -12.75
CA ILE A 51 8.81 -5.52 -13.25
C ILE A 51 7.64 -5.80 -14.20
N PRO A 52 7.77 -6.79 -15.10
CA PRO A 52 6.68 -7.23 -15.97
C PRO A 52 5.59 -7.98 -15.20
N ASP A 53 4.44 -8.18 -15.88
CA ASP A 53 3.29 -8.95 -15.39
C ASP A 53 3.56 -10.47 -15.45
N GLU A 54 4.62 -10.94 -14.78
CA GLU A 54 5.03 -12.36 -14.70
C GLU A 54 4.94 -12.85 -13.25
N GLN A 55 4.01 -13.79 -12.98
CA GLN A 55 3.72 -14.24 -11.62
C GLN A 55 4.97 -14.71 -10.86
N PRO A 56 5.87 -15.57 -11.41
CA PRO A 56 7.05 -16.00 -10.68
C PRO A 56 8.00 -14.86 -10.31
N GLN A 57 8.08 -13.83 -11.17
CA GLN A 57 8.93 -12.66 -10.91
C GLN A 57 8.33 -11.77 -9.84
N ILE A 58 7.00 -11.61 -9.84
CA ILE A 58 6.30 -10.86 -8.78
C ILE A 58 6.49 -11.58 -7.44
N GLU A 59 6.29 -12.90 -7.38
CA GLU A 59 6.50 -13.69 -6.16
C GLU A 59 7.93 -13.54 -5.63
N ALA A 60 8.93 -13.71 -6.47
CA ALA A 60 10.34 -13.57 -6.09
C ALA A 60 10.66 -12.16 -5.58
N THR A 61 10.11 -11.13 -6.22
CA THR A 61 10.29 -9.73 -5.82
C THR A 61 9.64 -9.45 -4.45
N LEU A 62 8.43 -9.95 -4.22
CA LEU A 62 7.74 -9.78 -2.93
C LEU A 62 8.49 -10.49 -1.80
N ILE A 63 8.97 -11.71 -2.05
CA ILE A 63 9.79 -12.47 -1.09
C ILE A 63 11.08 -11.70 -0.77
N GLU A 64 11.78 -11.20 -1.77
CA GLU A 64 13.03 -10.44 -1.61
C GLU A 64 12.79 -9.18 -0.75
N LEU A 65 11.73 -8.40 -1.04
CA LEU A 65 11.42 -7.19 -0.31
C LEU A 65 11.03 -7.48 1.16
N CYS A 66 10.31 -8.57 1.41
CA CYS A 66 9.90 -8.94 2.77
C CYS A 66 11.06 -9.55 3.57
N ASP A 67 11.73 -10.56 3.00
CA ASP A 67 12.63 -11.44 3.75
C ASP A 67 14.09 -10.95 3.74
N SER A 68 14.52 -10.26 2.69
CA SER A 68 15.91 -9.79 2.51
C SER A 68 16.05 -8.30 2.74
N ALA A 69 15.22 -7.47 2.11
CA ALA A 69 15.25 -6.03 2.31
C ALA A 69 14.58 -5.59 3.62
N GLY A 70 13.76 -6.46 4.23
CA GLY A 70 13.13 -6.22 5.53
C GLY A 70 12.12 -5.07 5.49
N CYS A 71 11.37 -4.94 4.39
CA CYS A 71 10.33 -3.92 4.30
C CYS A 71 9.23 -4.13 5.34
N ASP A 72 8.76 -3.05 5.95
CA ASP A 72 7.61 -3.07 6.86
C ASP A 72 6.29 -3.04 6.09
N LEU A 73 6.30 -2.35 4.96
CA LEU A 73 5.17 -2.19 4.05
C LEU A 73 5.64 -2.43 2.60
N VAL A 74 4.89 -3.19 1.83
CA VAL A 74 5.08 -3.31 0.38
C VAL A 74 3.79 -2.91 -0.32
N LEU A 75 3.89 -1.95 -1.22
CA LEU A 75 2.79 -1.49 -2.06
C LEU A 75 3.08 -1.87 -3.52
N THR A 76 2.21 -2.66 -4.11
CA THR A 76 2.27 -2.94 -5.55
C THR A 76 1.25 -2.08 -6.30
N THR A 77 1.53 -1.73 -7.54
CA THR A 77 0.60 -1.04 -8.43
C THR A 77 0.58 -1.72 -9.79
N GLY A 78 -0.61 -1.92 -10.35
CA GLY A 78 -0.81 -2.62 -11.62
C GLY A 78 -1.14 -4.11 -11.51
N GLY A 79 -1.60 -4.71 -12.60
CA GLY A 79 -1.91 -6.12 -12.71
C GLY A 79 -3.02 -6.66 -11.79
N THR A 80 -4.03 -5.84 -11.44
CA THR A 80 -5.05 -6.19 -10.41
C THR A 80 -6.44 -6.48 -10.96
N GLY A 81 -6.63 -6.48 -12.27
CA GLY A 81 -7.90 -6.76 -12.93
C GLY A 81 -8.15 -8.24 -13.20
N PRO A 82 -9.16 -8.55 -14.04
CA PRO A 82 -9.54 -9.91 -14.39
C PRO A 82 -8.86 -10.45 -15.67
N ALA A 83 -8.00 -9.67 -16.32
CA ALA A 83 -7.36 -10.10 -17.56
C ALA A 83 -6.33 -11.23 -17.28
N PRO A 84 -6.04 -12.11 -18.26
CA PRO A 84 -5.08 -13.21 -18.05
C PRO A 84 -3.68 -12.77 -17.60
N ARG A 85 -3.27 -11.55 -17.93
CA ARG A 85 -1.99 -10.97 -17.51
C ARG A 85 -2.05 -10.26 -16.15
N ASP A 86 -3.24 -10.07 -15.58
CA ASP A 86 -3.41 -9.45 -14.26
C ASP A 86 -3.18 -10.48 -13.16
N VAL A 87 -1.92 -10.80 -12.86
CA VAL A 87 -1.53 -11.88 -11.93
C VAL A 87 -0.98 -11.37 -10.59
N THR A 88 -0.99 -10.06 -10.37
CA THR A 88 -0.45 -9.47 -9.12
C THR A 88 -1.14 -10.00 -7.87
N PRO A 89 -2.49 -10.10 -7.78
CA PRO A 89 -3.14 -10.65 -6.60
C PRO A 89 -2.84 -12.14 -6.37
N ASP A 90 -2.71 -12.92 -7.45
CA ASP A 90 -2.40 -14.35 -7.37
C ASP A 90 -0.98 -14.55 -6.79
N ALA A 91 0.00 -13.82 -7.32
CA ALA A 91 1.37 -13.84 -6.81
C ALA A 91 1.44 -13.39 -5.34
N THR A 92 0.67 -12.35 -4.98
CA THR A 92 0.63 -11.81 -3.61
C THR A 92 0.06 -12.83 -2.62
N VAL A 93 -1.01 -13.54 -2.99
CA VAL A 93 -1.59 -14.59 -2.16
C VAL A 93 -0.67 -15.80 -2.06
N ALA A 94 0.05 -16.16 -3.14
CA ALA A 94 0.96 -17.30 -3.15
C ALA A 94 2.12 -17.16 -2.15
N VAL A 95 2.56 -15.93 -1.84
CA VAL A 95 3.66 -15.68 -0.90
C VAL A 95 3.20 -15.32 0.52
N ALA A 96 1.89 -15.31 0.76
CA ALA A 96 1.29 -14.85 2.01
C ALA A 96 1.34 -15.89 3.13
N ASP A 97 1.61 -15.46 4.35
CA ASP A 97 1.34 -16.24 5.56
C ASP A 97 -0.13 -16.10 5.98
N ARG A 98 -0.71 -14.90 5.78
CA ARG A 98 -2.10 -14.57 6.13
C ARG A 98 -2.72 -13.61 5.12
N VAL A 99 -3.95 -13.90 4.70
CA VAL A 99 -4.74 -12.98 3.87
C VAL A 99 -5.52 -12.01 4.77
N MET A 100 -5.53 -10.72 4.38
CA MET A 100 -6.22 -9.63 5.07
C MET A 100 -7.36 -9.10 4.16
N PRO A 101 -8.50 -9.82 4.06
CA PRO A 101 -9.53 -9.54 3.05
C PRO A 101 -10.16 -8.15 3.19
N GLY A 102 -10.22 -7.60 4.41
CA GLY A 102 -10.78 -6.28 4.66
C GLY A 102 -10.10 -5.15 3.88
N PHE A 103 -8.80 -5.26 3.56
CA PHE A 103 -8.15 -4.28 2.70
C PHE A 103 -8.72 -4.31 1.27
N GLY A 104 -8.87 -5.49 0.68
CA GLY A 104 -9.46 -5.63 -0.64
C GLY A 104 -10.93 -5.17 -0.70
N GLU A 105 -11.72 -5.48 0.33
CA GLU A 105 -13.11 -5.02 0.48
C GLU A 105 -13.18 -3.49 0.52
N GLN A 106 -12.35 -2.86 1.36
CA GLN A 106 -12.31 -1.41 1.50
C GLN A 106 -11.84 -0.71 0.21
N MET A 107 -10.81 -1.22 -0.45
CA MET A 107 -10.34 -0.69 -1.73
C MET A 107 -11.44 -0.71 -2.80
N ARG A 108 -12.20 -1.79 -2.89
CA ARG A 108 -13.35 -1.88 -3.81
C ARG A 108 -14.48 -0.92 -3.45
N GLN A 109 -14.81 -0.77 -2.16
CA GLN A 109 -15.81 0.20 -1.71
C GLN A 109 -15.44 1.64 -2.10
N ILE A 110 -14.17 2.01 -1.94
CA ILE A 110 -13.67 3.32 -2.36
C ILE A 110 -13.82 3.48 -3.87
N SER A 111 -13.28 2.55 -4.64
CA SER A 111 -13.24 2.63 -6.10
C SER A 111 -14.64 2.61 -6.74
N LEU A 112 -15.61 1.91 -6.15
CA LEU A 112 -17.01 1.87 -6.59
C LEU A 112 -17.72 3.23 -6.47
N ARG A 113 -17.18 4.18 -5.70
CA ARG A 113 -17.69 5.56 -5.66
C ARG A 113 -17.38 6.34 -6.94
N PHE A 114 -16.39 5.89 -7.71
CA PHE A 114 -15.92 6.57 -8.92
C PHE A 114 -16.28 5.83 -10.19
N VAL A 115 -16.15 4.49 -10.22
CA VAL A 115 -16.37 3.69 -11.41
C VAL A 115 -17.07 2.37 -11.07
N PRO A 116 -18.16 2.00 -11.77
CA PRO A 116 -18.90 0.78 -11.50
C PRO A 116 -18.12 -0.51 -11.80
N THR A 117 -17.13 -0.45 -12.71
CA THR A 117 -16.28 -1.59 -13.05
C THR A 117 -15.25 -1.94 -11.98
N ALA A 118 -15.14 -1.15 -10.91
CA ALA A 118 -14.30 -1.49 -9.76
C ALA A 118 -14.68 -2.83 -9.09
N ILE A 119 -15.89 -3.34 -9.32
CA ILE A 119 -16.31 -4.69 -8.90
C ILE A 119 -15.42 -5.80 -9.50
N LEU A 120 -14.74 -5.53 -10.63
CA LEU A 120 -13.83 -6.47 -11.28
C LEU A 120 -12.43 -6.49 -10.66
N SER A 121 -12.13 -5.57 -9.75
CA SER A 121 -10.82 -5.49 -9.10
C SER A 121 -10.61 -6.67 -8.14
N ARG A 122 -9.46 -7.35 -8.29
CA ARG A 122 -9.01 -8.44 -7.44
C ARG A 122 -7.98 -8.00 -6.39
N GLN A 123 -7.87 -6.69 -6.17
CA GLN A 123 -6.97 -6.12 -5.17
C GLN A 123 -7.12 -6.82 -3.82
N THR A 124 -5.98 -7.11 -3.17
CA THR A 124 -5.94 -7.79 -1.88
C THR A 124 -4.88 -7.18 -0.97
N GLY A 125 -4.94 -7.54 0.31
CA GLY A 125 -3.91 -7.29 1.29
C GLY A 125 -3.52 -8.60 1.97
N VAL A 126 -2.23 -8.77 2.25
CA VAL A 126 -1.70 -9.95 2.92
C VAL A 126 -0.58 -9.58 3.90
N ILE A 127 -0.24 -10.51 4.78
CA ILE A 127 0.92 -10.42 5.66
C ILE A 127 1.87 -11.55 5.30
N ARG A 128 3.17 -11.20 5.16
CA ARG A 128 4.29 -12.14 5.11
C ARG A 128 5.31 -11.77 6.19
N GLY A 129 5.56 -12.65 7.13
CA GLY A 129 6.40 -12.35 8.30
C GLY A 129 5.90 -11.13 9.07
N LYS A 130 6.67 -10.05 9.04
CA LYS A 130 6.34 -8.74 9.63
C LYS A 130 5.98 -7.67 8.59
N THR A 131 5.82 -8.05 7.34
CA THR A 131 5.51 -7.13 6.24
C THR A 131 4.03 -7.16 5.89
N LEU A 132 3.41 -6.00 5.80
CA LEU A 132 2.10 -5.83 5.17
C LEU A 132 2.29 -5.58 3.68
N ILE A 133 1.65 -6.38 2.83
CA ILE A 133 1.65 -6.23 1.37
C ILE A 133 0.26 -5.83 0.91
N LEU A 134 0.14 -4.76 0.11
CA LEU A 134 -1.14 -4.27 -0.43
C LEU A 134 -1.03 -4.08 -1.95
N ASN A 135 -2.04 -4.60 -2.67
CA ASN A 135 -2.14 -4.38 -4.11
C ASN A 135 -2.99 -3.14 -4.39
N LEU A 136 -2.41 -2.12 -5.00
CA LEU A 136 -3.07 -0.88 -5.35
C LEU A 136 -3.45 -0.83 -6.84
N PRO A 137 -4.40 0.02 -7.25
CA PRO A 137 -4.72 0.21 -8.66
C PRO A 137 -3.54 0.81 -9.42
N GLY A 138 -3.52 0.62 -10.76
CA GLY A 138 -2.41 1.09 -11.61
C GLY A 138 -2.41 2.59 -11.92
N GLN A 139 -3.55 3.28 -11.77
CA GLN A 139 -3.66 4.69 -12.12
C GLN A 139 -3.30 5.60 -10.93
N PRO A 140 -2.41 6.62 -11.09
CA PRO A 140 -1.99 7.49 -10.00
C PRO A 140 -3.14 8.14 -9.22
N LYS A 141 -4.18 8.61 -9.94
CA LYS A 141 -5.38 9.16 -9.31
C LYS A 141 -6.08 8.15 -8.41
N SER A 142 -6.27 6.93 -8.89
CA SER A 142 -6.93 5.86 -8.14
C SER A 142 -6.08 5.36 -6.96
N ILE A 143 -4.75 5.44 -7.06
CA ILE A 143 -3.82 5.19 -5.94
C ILE A 143 -4.14 6.15 -4.78
N LYS A 144 -4.16 7.46 -5.08
CA LYS A 144 -4.46 8.49 -4.07
C LYS A 144 -5.84 8.30 -3.46
N GLU A 145 -6.87 8.10 -4.27
CA GLU A 145 -8.24 7.84 -3.83
C GLU A 145 -8.32 6.63 -2.89
N THR A 146 -7.60 5.56 -3.22
CA THR A 146 -7.56 4.34 -2.40
C THR A 146 -6.88 4.58 -1.05
N LEU A 147 -5.79 5.33 -1.02
CA LEU A 147 -5.03 5.60 0.20
C LEU A 147 -5.76 6.57 1.13
N GLU A 148 -6.37 7.64 0.60
CA GLU A 148 -7.03 8.70 1.36
C GLU A 148 -8.52 8.45 1.63
N GLY A 149 -9.20 7.70 0.73
CA GLY A 149 -10.64 7.48 0.78
C GLY A 149 -11.44 8.59 0.11
N VAL A 150 -12.72 8.66 0.45
CA VAL A 150 -13.69 9.61 -0.09
C VAL A 150 -14.11 10.58 0.99
N LYS A 151 -14.05 11.87 0.71
CA LYS A 151 -14.46 12.96 1.62
C LYS A 151 -15.67 13.71 1.03
N ASP A 152 -16.48 14.29 1.89
CA ASP A 152 -17.53 15.23 1.52
C ASP A 152 -16.96 16.63 1.19
N ALA A 153 -17.85 17.59 0.87
CA ALA A 153 -17.45 18.95 0.55
C ALA A 153 -16.79 19.69 1.75
N ASP A 154 -17.08 19.26 2.97
CA ASP A 154 -16.54 19.83 4.20
C ASP A 154 -15.24 19.13 4.65
N GLY A 155 -14.78 18.12 3.89
CA GLY A 155 -13.57 17.36 4.18
C GLY A 155 -13.75 16.20 5.16
N ASN A 156 -14.98 15.88 5.57
CA ASN A 156 -15.25 14.74 6.45
C ASN A 156 -15.20 13.43 5.65
N PRO A 157 -14.67 12.33 6.22
CA PRO A 157 -14.59 11.07 5.53
C PRO A 157 -15.99 10.45 5.36
N LEU A 158 -16.41 10.26 4.10
CA LEU A 158 -17.56 9.43 3.72
C LEU A 158 -17.19 7.94 3.67
N VAL A 159 -15.97 7.65 3.19
CA VAL A 159 -15.36 6.32 3.19
C VAL A 159 -13.89 6.50 3.54
N HIS A 160 -13.43 5.86 4.60
CA HIS A 160 -12.03 5.96 5.00
C HIS A 160 -11.11 5.27 3.98
N GLY A 161 -9.98 5.91 3.66
CA GLY A 161 -8.92 5.31 2.90
C GLY A 161 -8.26 4.15 3.65
N ILE A 162 -7.65 3.24 2.93
CA ILE A 162 -7.00 2.09 3.56
C ILE A 162 -5.85 2.49 4.48
N PHE A 163 -5.20 3.63 4.21
CA PHE A 163 -4.06 4.07 5.01
C PHE A 163 -4.46 4.50 6.43
N ALA A 164 -5.73 4.72 6.70
CA ALA A 164 -6.22 4.92 8.07
C ALA A 164 -5.94 3.69 8.96
N ALA A 165 -5.90 2.47 8.40
CA ALA A 165 -5.68 1.22 9.13
C ALA A 165 -4.23 0.70 9.03
N VAL A 166 -3.46 1.10 8.00
CA VAL A 166 -2.11 0.59 7.73
C VAL A 166 -1.16 0.76 8.93
N PRO A 167 -1.05 1.95 9.56
CA PRO A 167 -0.14 2.13 10.69
C PRO A 167 -0.42 1.19 11.86
N TYR A 168 -1.69 1.00 12.19
CA TYR A 168 -2.04 0.11 13.31
C TYR A 168 -1.86 -1.37 12.94
N CYS A 169 -2.09 -1.76 11.70
CA CYS A 169 -1.81 -3.11 11.23
C CYS A 169 -0.31 -3.44 11.36
N ILE A 170 0.56 -2.51 10.98
CA ILE A 170 2.03 -2.67 11.10
C ILE A 170 2.45 -2.76 12.55
N ASP A 171 1.89 -1.96 13.46
CA ASP A 171 2.12 -2.11 14.91
C ASP A 171 1.78 -3.52 15.40
N LEU A 172 0.62 -4.06 15.00
CA LEU A 172 0.13 -5.38 15.44
C LEU A 172 1.00 -6.55 14.98
N ILE A 173 1.70 -6.40 13.85
CA ILE A 173 2.61 -7.42 13.33
C ILE A 173 4.06 -7.22 13.77
N GLY A 174 4.31 -6.24 14.65
CA GLY A 174 5.62 -6.00 15.27
C GLY A 174 6.55 -5.11 14.47
N GLY A 175 6.00 -4.28 13.57
CA GLY A 175 6.73 -3.26 12.83
C GLY A 175 6.88 -1.94 13.60
N PRO A 176 7.46 -0.90 12.96
CA PRO A 176 7.69 0.41 13.56
C PRO A 176 6.38 1.17 13.84
N TYR A 177 6.42 2.08 14.79
CA TYR A 177 5.28 2.98 15.06
C TYR A 177 5.23 4.08 14.02
N ILE A 178 4.20 4.03 13.18
CA ILE A 178 4.02 4.97 12.07
C ILE A 178 3.18 6.16 12.53
N GLU A 179 3.69 7.38 12.29
CA GLU A 179 3.00 8.62 12.52
C GLU A 179 2.63 9.28 11.18
N THR A 180 1.40 9.72 11.06
CA THR A 180 0.88 10.36 9.84
C THR A 180 0.70 11.86 10.01
N ASP A 181 0.77 12.58 8.88
CA ASP A 181 0.30 13.96 8.82
C ASP A 181 -1.23 13.95 8.67
N ASP A 182 -1.93 14.43 9.69
CA ASP A 182 -3.40 14.43 9.75
C ASP A 182 -4.05 15.32 8.67
N SER A 183 -3.28 16.23 8.06
CA SER A 183 -3.78 17.03 6.93
C SER A 183 -3.90 16.21 5.64
N VAL A 184 -3.13 15.14 5.51
CA VAL A 184 -3.17 14.20 4.37
C VAL A 184 -4.06 13.01 4.70
N VAL A 185 -3.71 12.27 5.75
CA VAL A 185 -4.46 11.10 6.21
C VAL A 185 -4.33 10.93 7.72
N LYS A 186 -5.45 10.73 8.38
CA LYS A 186 -5.48 10.45 9.82
C LYS A 186 -5.49 8.95 10.06
N ALA A 187 -4.40 8.44 10.64
CA ALA A 187 -4.35 7.06 11.09
C ALA A 187 -5.27 6.85 12.31
N PHE A 188 -5.96 5.71 12.34
CA PHE A 188 -6.75 5.30 13.49
C PHE A 188 -5.99 4.28 14.33
N ARG A 189 -5.96 4.51 15.64
CA ARG A 189 -5.56 3.54 16.64
C ARG A 189 -6.53 3.55 17.81
N PRO A 190 -6.85 2.40 18.42
CA PRO A 190 -7.58 2.39 19.67
C PRO A 190 -6.74 3.09 20.75
N LYS A 191 -7.40 3.71 21.76
CA LYS A 191 -6.72 4.48 22.82
C LYS A 191 -5.61 3.71 23.52
N SER A 192 -5.79 2.40 23.69
CA SER A 192 -4.80 1.50 24.30
C SER A 192 -3.51 1.29 23.48
N ALA A 193 -3.54 1.61 22.17
CA ALA A 193 -2.40 1.46 21.25
C ALA A 193 -1.73 2.80 20.92
N ILE A 194 -2.24 3.92 21.44
CA ILE A 194 -1.60 5.22 21.26
C ILE A 194 -0.41 5.32 22.20
N ARG A 195 0.79 5.50 21.62
CA ARG A 195 1.98 5.77 22.43
C ARG A 195 1.84 7.18 23.04
N PRO A 196 2.13 7.38 24.34
CA PRO A 196 2.18 8.72 24.89
C PRO A 196 3.21 9.56 24.16
N ALA A 197 2.91 10.84 23.94
CA ALA A 197 3.89 11.78 23.43
C ALA A 197 5.14 11.69 24.35
N LYS A 198 6.30 11.47 23.75
CA LYS A 198 7.55 11.52 24.52
C LYS A 198 7.68 12.93 25.11
N ALA A 199 7.74 13.02 26.43
CA ALA A 199 7.90 14.26 27.14
C ALA A 199 9.28 14.90 26.90
#